data_6a06e93e8c88fcfdc8f583fd2eaba9a9
#
_entry.id   6a06e93e8c88fcfdc8f583fd2eaba9a9
#
_cell.length_a   1.000
_cell.length_b   1.000
_cell.length_c   1.000
_cell.angle_alpha   90.00
_cell.angle_beta   90.00
_cell.angle_gamma   90.00
#
_symmetry.space_group_name_H-M   'P 1'
#
loop_
_entity.id
_entity.type
_entity.pdbx_description
1 polymer ?
#
loop_
_entity_poly.entity_id
_entity_poly.type
_entity_poly.pdbx_seq_one_letter_code
_entity_poly.pdbx_strand_id
1 'polypeptide(L)'
;AVDYLKFLGTADMSPSQKEKEFYKLGCDLSVNCSADKIQVTLSGLANNFDESVQLFEIILANAVADEEALVELKATKLKERADAKLDRQTILWRAMGNYAKYGSNSSFMNILSEEELNNVTSTELLDLIHNLTAYKHRILYYGPEKMSKVVSDLEKLHANKSDLKEIPAKKEFTEGTMDKPMVYVVDYDMKQAEVMMLSKGSKFNENELPIIKYHNEYFGGGMSSIVFQEMRESKAL
;
A
#
# COMPACT_ATOMS: atom_id res chain seq x y z
N ALA A 1 11.21 -4.46 2.51
CA ALA A 1 11.02 -5.10 3.83
C ALA A 1 9.65 -5.79 3.93
N VAL A 2 8.54 -5.07 3.74
CA VAL A 2 7.17 -5.61 3.89
C VAL A 2 6.90 -6.83 2.99
N ASP A 3 7.24 -6.74 1.71
CA ASP A 3 7.09 -7.88 0.80
C ASP A 3 8.06 -9.00 1.11
N TYR A 4 9.25 -8.66 1.59
CA TYR A 4 10.26 -9.65 1.97
C TYR A 4 9.82 -10.47 3.19
N LEU A 5 9.16 -9.86 4.19
CA LEU A 5 8.63 -10.56 5.37
C LEU A 5 7.70 -11.74 5.02
N LYS A 6 6.99 -11.65 3.90
CA LYS A 6 6.10 -12.75 3.45
C LYS A 6 6.87 -14.04 3.17
N PHE A 7 8.10 -13.93 2.71
CA PHE A 7 8.95 -15.07 2.33
C PHE A 7 9.85 -15.56 3.46
N LEU A 8 9.89 -14.86 4.59
CA LEU A 8 10.77 -15.23 5.70
C LEU A 8 10.13 -16.24 6.64
N GLY A 9 10.97 -17.12 7.16
CA GLY A 9 10.72 -17.95 8.33
C GLY A 9 11.52 -17.47 9.55
N THR A 10 11.65 -18.33 10.53
CA THR A 10 12.54 -18.18 11.69
C THR A 10 13.58 -19.31 11.68
N ALA A 11 14.54 -19.32 12.62
CA ALA A 11 15.50 -20.41 12.73
C ALA A 11 14.83 -21.78 12.91
N ASP A 12 13.67 -21.81 13.57
CA ASP A 12 12.95 -23.04 13.93
C ASP A 12 11.73 -23.32 13.03
N MET A 13 11.39 -22.39 12.14
CA MET A 13 10.16 -22.47 11.34
C MET A 13 10.40 -21.97 9.92
N SER A 14 10.24 -22.86 8.93
CA SER A 14 10.28 -22.46 7.52
C SER A 14 9.09 -21.57 7.15
N PRO A 15 9.15 -20.82 6.04
CA PRO A 15 8.01 -20.01 5.56
C PRO A 15 6.73 -20.85 5.41
N SER A 16 6.82 -22.05 4.88
CA SER A 16 5.68 -22.96 4.74
C SER A 16 5.11 -23.43 6.08
N GLN A 17 5.97 -23.66 7.08
CA GLN A 17 5.52 -23.97 8.44
C GLN A 17 4.84 -22.79 9.09
N LYS A 18 5.37 -21.57 8.92
CA LYS A 18 4.74 -20.32 9.37
C LYS A 18 3.30 -20.21 8.86
N GLU A 19 3.09 -20.38 7.57
CA GLU A 19 1.75 -20.33 6.97
C GLU A 19 0.83 -21.42 7.54
N LYS A 20 1.36 -22.61 7.76
CA LYS A 20 0.61 -23.70 8.41
C LYS A 20 0.19 -23.37 9.85
N GLU A 21 1.05 -22.73 10.64
CA GLU A 21 0.70 -22.38 12.02
C GLU A 21 -0.38 -21.29 12.04
N PHE A 22 -0.30 -20.26 11.18
CA PHE A 22 -1.40 -19.30 11.03
C PHE A 22 -2.71 -19.98 10.59
N TYR A 23 -2.63 -20.88 9.64
CA TYR A 23 -3.80 -21.63 9.18
C TYR A 23 -4.45 -22.46 10.29
N LYS A 24 -3.67 -23.16 11.13
CA LYS A 24 -4.19 -23.91 12.29
C LYS A 24 -4.92 -23.02 13.29
N LEU A 25 -4.44 -21.81 13.47
CA LEU A 25 -5.08 -20.81 14.33
C LEU A 25 -6.31 -20.16 13.67
N GLY A 26 -6.58 -20.47 12.39
CA GLY A 26 -7.62 -19.78 11.62
C GLY A 26 -7.35 -18.27 11.55
N CYS A 27 -6.08 -17.90 11.47
CA CYS A 27 -5.61 -16.53 11.42
C CYS A 27 -4.90 -16.24 10.10
N ASP A 28 -5.07 -15.04 9.59
CA ASP A 28 -4.37 -14.48 8.44
C ASP A 28 -3.54 -13.27 8.84
N LEU A 29 -2.30 -13.22 8.37
CA LEU A 29 -1.38 -12.10 8.55
C LEU A 29 -1.20 -11.37 7.23
N SER A 30 -1.61 -10.13 7.17
CA SER A 30 -1.33 -9.26 6.03
C SER A 30 -0.52 -8.03 6.43
N VAL A 31 0.41 -7.65 5.57
CA VAL A 31 1.24 -6.44 5.75
C VAL A 31 1.16 -5.61 4.49
N ASN A 32 0.77 -4.35 4.65
CA ASN A 32 0.65 -3.39 3.57
C ASN A 32 1.47 -2.14 3.87
N CYS A 33 2.13 -1.63 2.84
CA CYS A 33 2.88 -0.38 2.90
C CYS A 33 2.26 0.62 1.91
N SER A 34 1.89 1.78 2.41
CA SER A 34 1.46 2.92 1.60
C SER A 34 2.46 4.08 1.75
N ALA A 35 2.17 5.20 1.09
CA ALA A 35 3.07 6.36 1.09
C ALA A 35 3.35 6.94 2.50
N ASP A 36 2.44 6.71 3.46
CA ASP A 36 2.46 7.36 4.77
C ASP A 36 2.32 6.41 5.96
N LYS A 37 2.10 5.11 5.72
CA LYS A 37 1.95 4.13 6.80
C LYS A 37 2.32 2.72 6.39
N ILE A 38 2.78 1.96 7.35
CA ILE A 38 2.82 0.50 7.31
C ILE A 38 1.66 0.01 8.18
N GLN A 39 0.86 -0.87 7.63
CA GLN A 39 -0.26 -1.49 8.33
C GLN A 39 -0.07 -2.99 8.37
N VAL A 40 0.00 -3.53 9.57
CA VAL A 40 -0.02 -4.97 9.83
C VAL A 40 -1.41 -5.32 10.33
N THR A 41 -2.00 -6.34 9.74
CA THR A 41 -3.34 -6.80 10.11
C THR A 41 -3.30 -8.28 10.41
N LEU A 42 -3.73 -8.65 11.60
CA LEU A 42 -4.08 -10.00 11.97
C LEU A 42 -5.60 -10.12 11.95
N SER A 43 -6.13 -11.08 11.21
CA SER A 43 -7.57 -11.37 11.18
C SER A 43 -7.80 -12.85 11.40
N GLY A 44 -8.72 -13.20 12.30
CA GLY A 44 -8.92 -14.59 12.64
C GLY A 44 -9.98 -14.82 13.71
N LEU A 45 -9.97 -16.01 14.28
CA LEU A 45 -10.92 -16.42 15.32
C LEU A 45 -10.57 -15.75 16.66
N ALA A 46 -11.58 -15.14 17.30
CA ALA A 46 -11.39 -14.46 18.57
C ALA A 46 -10.83 -15.36 19.69
N ASN A 47 -11.18 -16.64 19.68
CA ASN A 47 -10.68 -17.61 20.66
C ASN A 47 -9.17 -17.88 20.55
N ASN A 48 -8.57 -17.59 19.40
CA ASN A 48 -7.14 -17.82 19.13
C ASN A 48 -6.37 -16.48 19.05
N PHE A 49 -6.92 -15.42 19.64
CA PHE A 49 -6.32 -14.07 19.58
C PHE A 49 -4.91 -14.05 20.19
N ASP A 50 -4.77 -14.60 21.41
CA ASP A 50 -3.51 -14.57 22.16
C ASP A 50 -2.43 -15.34 21.41
N GLU A 51 -2.73 -16.56 20.94
CA GLU A 51 -1.79 -17.41 20.19
C GLU A 51 -1.42 -16.78 18.84
N SER A 52 -2.37 -16.11 18.19
CA SER A 52 -2.12 -15.42 16.91
C SER A 52 -1.19 -14.22 17.08
N VAL A 53 -1.37 -13.44 18.15
CA VAL A 53 -0.47 -12.34 18.49
C VAL A 53 0.90 -12.85 18.88
N GLN A 54 0.99 -13.91 19.69
CA GLN A 54 2.28 -14.54 20.05
C GLN A 54 3.04 -15.03 18.83
N LEU A 55 2.38 -15.73 17.90
CA LEU A 55 3.00 -16.19 16.68
C LEU A 55 3.53 -15.02 15.84
N PHE A 56 2.76 -13.96 15.72
CA PHE A 56 3.18 -12.75 15.02
C PHE A 56 4.44 -12.12 15.65
N GLU A 57 4.47 -11.96 16.99
CA GLU A 57 5.62 -11.42 17.70
C GLU A 57 6.87 -12.30 17.55
N ILE A 58 6.71 -13.62 17.60
CA ILE A 58 7.81 -14.57 17.37
C ILE A 58 8.39 -14.39 15.97
N ILE A 59 7.54 -14.23 14.95
CA ILE A 59 7.99 -14.03 13.58
C ILE A 59 8.72 -12.70 13.42
N LEU A 60 8.18 -11.61 13.96
CA LEU A 60 8.84 -10.31 13.88
C LEU A 60 10.20 -10.28 14.58
N ALA A 61 10.28 -10.91 15.76
CA ALA A 61 11.51 -10.89 16.56
C ALA A 61 12.58 -11.85 16.03
N ASN A 62 12.19 -12.96 15.42
CA ASN A 62 13.08 -14.08 15.07
C ASN A 62 13.15 -14.38 13.58
N ALA A 63 12.62 -13.51 12.73
CA ALA A 63 12.78 -13.66 11.28
C ALA A 63 14.26 -13.78 10.92
N VAL A 64 14.59 -14.69 10.02
CA VAL A 64 15.96 -14.89 9.52
C VAL A 64 16.05 -14.52 8.05
N ALA A 65 17.21 -14.03 7.65
CA ALA A 65 17.47 -13.66 6.27
C ALA A 65 17.43 -14.89 5.34
N ASP A 66 16.87 -14.69 4.16
CA ASP A 66 16.83 -15.67 3.07
C ASP A 66 17.29 -14.98 1.78
N GLU A 67 18.54 -15.25 1.38
CA GLU A 67 19.15 -14.61 0.20
C GLU A 67 18.47 -15.06 -1.10
N GLU A 68 18.04 -16.31 -1.19
CA GLU A 68 17.36 -16.83 -2.38
C GLU A 68 16.01 -16.14 -2.57
N ALA A 69 15.23 -16.03 -1.49
CA ALA A 69 13.98 -15.27 -1.49
C ALA A 69 14.18 -13.78 -1.85
N LEU A 70 15.29 -13.18 -1.43
CA LEU A 70 15.61 -11.79 -1.79
C LEU A 70 15.91 -11.65 -3.29
N VAL A 71 16.68 -12.56 -3.87
CA VAL A 71 16.98 -12.56 -5.30
C VAL A 71 15.70 -12.68 -6.12
N GLU A 72 14.81 -13.62 -5.77
CA GLU A 72 13.52 -13.79 -6.44
C GLU A 72 12.61 -12.56 -6.29
N LEU A 73 12.58 -11.96 -5.11
CA LEU A 73 11.81 -10.73 -4.87
C LEU A 73 12.31 -9.57 -5.74
N LYS A 74 13.63 -9.37 -5.85
CA LYS A 74 14.21 -8.34 -6.72
C LYS A 74 13.84 -8.57 -8.19
N ALA A 75 13.99 -9.80 -8.68
CA ALA A 75 13.63 -10.16 -10.05
C ALA A 75 12.14 -9.91 -10.31
N THR A 76 11.27 -10.29 -9.37
CA THR A 76 9.83 -10.03 -9.45
C THR A 76 9.53 -8.54 -9.52
N LYS A 77 10.17 -7.71 -8.67
CA LYS A 77 9.97 -6.25 -8.68
C LYS A 77 10.43 -5.60 -9.98
N LEU A 78 11.53 -6.05 -10.55
CA LEU A 78 12.01 -5.56 -11.85
C LEU A 78 11.06 -5.94 -12.98
N LYS A 79 10.55 -7.18 -12.95
CA LYS A 79 9.54 -7.65 -13.91
C LYS A 79 8.23 -6.85 -13.78
N GLU A 80 7.70 -6.67 -12.57
CA GLU A 80 6.51 -5.83 -12.33
C GLU A 80 6.68 -4.41 -12.91
N ARG A 81 7.88 -3.82 -12.79
CA ARG A 81 8.19 -2.50 -13.38
C ARG A 81 8.22 -2.52 -14.91
N ALA A 82 8.75 -3.59 -15.50
CA ALA A 82 8.74 -3.76 -16.95
C ALA A 82 7.31 -3.94 -17.49
N ASP A 83 6.53 -4.80 -16.84
CA ASP A 83 5.15 -5.06 -17.21
C ASP A 83 4.28 -3.80 -17.06
N ALA A 84 4.50 -3.00 -16.01
CA ALA A 84 3.79 -1.73 -15.79
C ALA A 84 4.00 -0.70 -16.91
N LYS A 85 5.13 -0.75 -17.62
CA LYS A 85 5.40 0.11 -18.79
C LYS A 85 4.63 -0.35 -20.04
N LEU A 86 4.11 -1.57 -20.03
CA LEU A 86 3.30 -2.16 -21.10
C LEU A 86 1.80 -2.13 -20.77
N ASP A 87 1.43 -1.73 -19.56
CA ASP A 87 0.04 -1.66 -19.14
C ASP A 87 -0.53 -0.26 -19.36
N ARG A 88 -1.49 -0.14 -20.29
CA ARG A 88 -2.10 1.12 -20.68
C ARG A 88 -2.79 1.86 -19.52
N GLN A 89 -3.43 1.12 -18.61
CA GLN A 89 -4.10 1.73 -17.45
C GLN A 89 -3.08 2.31 -16.47
N THR A 90 -1.99 1.60 -16.23
CA THR A 90 -0.88 2.10 -15.42
C THR A 90 -0.24 3.34 -16.05
N ILE A 91 -0.03 3.34 -17.38
CA ILE A 91 0.53 4.49 -18.10
C ILE A 91 -0.40 5.70 -17.95
N LEU A 92 -1.69 5.57 -18.28
CA LEU A 92 -2.63 6.69 -18.26
C LEU A 92 -2.89 7.18 -16.84
N TRP A 93 -3.38 6.29 -15.95
CA TRP A 93 -3.89 6.71 -14.65
C TRP A 93 -2.78 6.95 -13.62
N ARG A 94 -1.73 6.15 -13.65
CA ARG A 94 -0.65 6.29 -12.68
C ARG A 94 0.50 7.16 -13.17
N ALA A 95 1.11 6.84 -14.31
CA ALA A 95 2.27 7.59 -14.80
C ALA A 95 1.87 9.00 -15.27
N MET A 96 1.01 9.10 -16.27
CA MET A 96 0.59 10.39 -16.83
C MET A 96 -0.19 11.23 -15.82
N GLY A 97 -1.11 10.60 -15.06
CA GLY A 97 -1.88 11.29 -14.02
C GLY A 97 -1.02 11.87 -12.90
N ASN A 98 0.01 11.14 -12.45
CA ASN A 98 0.97 11.69 -11.48
C ASN A 98 1.85 12.76 -12.09
N TYR A 99 2.33 12.58 -13.32
CA TYR A 99 3.15 13.58 -13.99
C TYR A 99 2.38 14.89 -14.22
N ALA A 100 1.12 14.82 -14.64
CA ALA A 100 0.27 16.00 -14.82
C ALA A 100 0.02 16.76 -13.51
N LYS A 101 -0.05 16.07 -12.37
CA LYS A 101 -0.27 16.69 -11.05
C LYS A 101 1.00 17.22 -10.42
N TYR A 102 2.09 16.47 -10.47
CA TYR A 102 3.30 16.69 -9.67
C TYR A 102 4.57 16.92 -10.50
N GLY A 103 4.50 16.74 -11.81
CA GLY A 103 5.71 16.72 -12.65
C GLY A 103 6.61 15.53 -12.34
N SER A 104 7.92 15.75 -12.47
CA SER A 104 8.93 14.71 -12.20
C SER A 104 9.14 14.38 -10.72
N ASN A 105 8.67 15.23 -9.80
CA ASN A 105 8.80 15.02 -8.35
C ASN A 105 7.49 14.55 -7.73
N SER A 106 7.13 13.30 -7.97
CA SER A 106 5.89 12.69 -7.47
C SER A 106 6.19 11.46 -6.61
N SER A 107 5.20 11.04 -5.82
CA SER A 107 5.29 9.78 -5.06
C SER A 107 5.43 8.57 -5.98
N PHE A 108 4.90 8.64 -7.19
CA PHE A 108 5.04 7.59 -8.21
C PHE A 108 6.49 7.42 -8.67
N MET A 109 7.26 8.52 -8.75
CA MET A 109 8.68 8.51 -9.11
C MET A 109 9.61 8.27 -7.92
N ASN A 110 9.09 8.31 -6.69
CA ASN A 110 9.87 8.10 -5.47
C ASN A 110 10.03 6.61 -5.16
N ILE A 111 10.71 5.91 -6.04
CA ILE A 111 11.04 4.49 -5.94
C ILE A 111 12.54 4.30 -6.07
N LEU A 112 13.07 3.21 -5.52
CA LEU A 112 14.48 2.85 -5.72
C LEU A 112 14.77 2.69 -7.21
N SER A 113 15.92 3.18 -7.67
CA SER A 113 16.43 2.86 -9.00
C SER A 113 16.68 1.35 -9.14
N GLU A 114 16.96 0.87 -10.33
CA GLU A 114 17.33 -0.53 -10.54
C GLU A 114 18.64 -0.88 -9.84
N GLU A 115 19.62 0.01 -9.89
CA GLU A 115 20.90 -0.14 -9.18
C GLU A 115 20.71 -0.18 -7.67
N GLU A 116 19.97 0.78 -7.12
CA GLU A 116 19.66 0.80 -5.68
C GLU A 116 18.91 -0.46 -5.24
N LEU A 117 17.93 -0.93 -6.04
CA LEU A 117 17.20 -2.16 -5.74
C LEU A 117 18.11 -3.39 -5.75
N ASN A 118 19.03 -3.47 -6.71
CA ASN A 118 19.98 -4.58 -6.79
C ASN A 118 20.97 -4.56 -5.62
N ASN A 119 21.32 -3.39 -5.10
CA ASN A 119 22.25 -3.23 -3.98
C ASN A 119 21.61 -3.45 -2.62
N VAL A 120 20.26 -3.52 -2.50
CA VAL A 120 19.59 -3.84 -1.23
C VAL A 120 20.04 -5.20 -0.71
N THR A 121 20.39 -5.27 0.56
CA THR A 121 20.82 -6.51 1.23
C THR A 121 19.71 -7.11 2.08
N SER A 122 19.78 -8.42 2.31
CA SER A 122 18.86 -9.12 3.21
C SER A 122 18.96 -8.60 4.63
N THR A 123 20.17 -8.28 5.10
CA THR A 123 20.42 -7.71 6.44
C THR A 123 19.71 -6.37 6.60
N GLU A 124 19.82 -5.45 5.63
CA GLU A 124 19.11 -4.15 5.69
C GLU A 124 17.60 -4.32 5.78
N LEU A 125 17.02 -5.24 5.00
CA LEU A 125 15.59 -5.51 5.06
C LEU A 125 15.16 -6.16 6.36
N LEU A 126 15.99 -7.06 6.89
CA LEU A 126 15.74 -7.75 8.15
C LEU A 126 15.80 -6.76 9.33
N ASP A 127 16.75 -5.85 9.34
CA ASP A 127 16.85 -4.80 10.34
C ASP A 127 15.61 -3.90 10.37
N LEU A 128 15.05 -3.58 9.19
CA LEU A 128 13.79 -2.84 9.10
C LEU A 128 12.62 -3.63 9.69
N ILE A 129 12.57 -4.94 9.45
CA ILE A 129 11.53 -5.83 9.99
C ILE A 129 11.63 -5.92 11.51
N HIS A 130 12.80 -6.22 12.06
CA HIS A 130 13.03 -6.31 13.50
C HIS A 130 12.81 -5.00 14.26
N ASN A 131 12.96 -3.86 13.57
CA ASN A 131 12.69 -2.55 14.14
C ASN A 131 11.30 -2.01 13.85
N LEU A 132 10.40 -2.78 13.25
CA LEU A 132 9.06 -2.32 12.88
C LEU A 132 8.28 -1.80 14.10
N THR A 133 8.35 -2.51 15.23
CA THR A 133 7.70 -2.15 16.49
C THR A 133 8.48 -1.15 17.34
N ALA A 134 9.67 -0.72 16.89
CA ALA A 134 10.47 0.26 17.62
C ALA A 134 9.97 1.71 17.47
N TYR A 135 9.04 1.97 16.56
CA TYR A 135 8.46 3.28 16.35
C TYR A 135 7.11 3.43 17.06
N LYS A 136 6.74 4.67 17.36
CA LYS A 136 5.38 4.95 17.83
C LYS A 136 4.36 4.41 16.82
N HIS A 137 3.42 3.63 17.30
CA HIS A 137 2.41 2.99 16.46
C HIS A 137 1.05 3.00 17.17
N ARG A 138 0.00 2.67 16.44
CA ARG A 138 -1.37 2.58 16.94
C ARG A 138 -1.89 1.17 16.69
N ILE A 139 -2.45 0.58 17.72
CA ILE A 139 -3.17 -0.70 17.61
C ILE A 139 -4.66 -0.41 17.53
N LEU A 140 -5.32 -1.03 16.56
CA LEU A 140 -6.75 -0.96 16.35
C LEU A 140 -7.31 -2.37 16.50
N TYR A 141 -8.29 -2.54 17.36
CA TYR A 141 -9.00 -3.82 17.56
C TYR A 141 -10.45 -3.69 17.12
N TYR A 142 -10.92 -4.68 16.38
CA TYR A 142 -12.33 -4.88 16.05
C TYR A 142 -12.69 -6.34 16.29
N GLY A 143 -13.56 -6.61 17.27
CA GLY A 143 -13.94 -7.97 17.65
C GLY A 143 -14.85 -8.01 18.88
N PRO A 144 -15.23 -9.21 19.36
CA PRO A 144 -16.19 -9.39 20.45
C PRO A 144 -15.63 -9.12 21.84
N GLU A 145 -14.28 -9.08 22.00
CA GLU A 145 -13.66 -8.96 23.32
C GLU A 145 -13.79 -7.56 23.90
N LYS A 146 -13.87 -7.49 25.24
CA LYS A 146 -13.92 -6.21 25.95
C LYS A 146 -12.56 -5.50 25.85
N MET A 147 -12.60 -4.17 25.72
CA MET A 147 -11.41 -3.33 25.62
C MET A 147 -10.40 -3.58 26.75
N SER A 148 -10.85 -3.75 28.00
CA SER A 148 -9.97 -4.00 29.15
C SER A 148 -9.19 -5.32 29.02
N LYS A 149 -9.82 -6.37 28.46
CA LYS A 149 -9.14 -7.65 28.20
C LYS A 149 -8.12 -7.48 27.09
N VAL A 150 -8.52 -6.88 25.96
CA VAL A 150 -7.62 -6.65 24.81
C VAL A 150 -6.38 -5.85 25.21
N VAL A 151 -6.55 -4.77 25.99
CA VAL A 151 -5.42 -3.96 26.48
C VAL A 151 -4.50 -4.81 27.35
N SER A 152 -5.06 -5.56 28.33
CA SER A 152 -4.25 -6.41 29.22
C SER A 152 -3.50 -7.50 28.47
N ASP A 153 -4.09 -8.10 27.45
CA ASP A 153 -3.46 -9.15 26.66
C ASP A 153 -2.36 -8.57 25.77
N LEU A 154 -2.62 -7.44 25.12
CA LEU A 154 -1.60 -6.75 24.30
C LEU A 154 -0.42 -6.21 25.13
N GLU A 155 -0.66 -5.73 26.35
CA GLU A 155 0.42 -5.33 27.26
C GLU A 155 1.38 -6.47 27.63
N LYS A 156 0.86 -7.72 27.64
CA LYS A 156 1.67 -8.92 27.91
C LYS A 156 2.34 -9.49 26.67
N LEU A 157 1.65 -9.46 25.54
CA LEU A 157 2.01 -10.21 24.34
C LEU A 157 2.80 -9.36 23.33
N HIS A 158 2.43 -8.08 23.22
CA HIS A 158 3.09 -7.19 22.27
C HIS A 158 4.36 -6.58 22.89
N ALA A 159 5.49 -6.72 22.19
CA ALA A 159 6.79 -6.27 22.66
C ALA A 159 6.90 -4.73 22.73
N ASN A 160 6.27 -4.15 23.75
CA ASN A 160 6.37 -2.71 24.02
C ASN A 160 7.76 -2.35 24.53
N LYS A 161 8.55 -1.65 23.70
CA LYS A 161 9.78 -1.00 24.14
C LYS A 161 9.40 0.29 24.89
N SER A 162 10.04 0.56 26.02
CA SER A 162 9.79 1.77 26.84
C SER A 162 10.07 3.07 26.08
N ASP A 163 11.02 3.03 25.13
CA ASP A 163 11.53 4.20 24.41
C ASP A 163 11.23 4.06 22.90
N LEU A 164 9.97 4.27 22.52
CA LEU A 164 9.55 4.26 21.13
C LEU A 164 10.12 5.46 20.37
N LYS A 165 10.70 5.19 19.21
CA LYS A 165 11.20 6.23 18.29
C LYS A 165 10.05 7.05 17.72
N GLU A 166 10.30 8.32 17.47
CA GLU A 166 9.37 9.16 16.72
C GLU A 166 9.23 8.67 15.27
N ILE A 167 8.02 8.78 14.74
CA ILE A 167 7.77 8.45 13.33
C ILE A 167 8.54 9.44 12.45
N PRO A 168 9.34 8.96 11.46
CA PRO A 168 10.02 9.85 10.53
C PRO A 168 9.07 10.80 9.81
N ALA A 169 9.54 12.02 9.54
CA ALA A 169 8.76 13.00 8.81
C ALA A 169 8.36 12.46 7.43
N LYS A 170 7.09 12.65 7.08
CA LYS A 170 6.57 12.26 5.78
C LYS A 170 7.22 13.11 4.68
N LYS A 171 7.64 12.46 3.60
CA LYS A 171 8.04 13.17 2.38
C LYS A 171 6.79 13.71 1.69
N GLU A 172 6.70 15.03 1.58
CA GLU A 172 5.58 15.69 0.91
C GLU A 172 5.89 15.95 -0.57
N PHE A 173 4.87 15.80 -1.39
CA PHE A 173 4.91 16.10 -2.82
C PHE A 173 3.90 17.22 -3.11
N THR A 174 4.39 18.33 -3.63
CA THR A 174 3.56 19.49 -3.92
C THR A 174 2.96 19.38 -5.31
N GLU A 175 1.66 19.51 -5.41
CA GLU A 175 0.99 19.60 -6.71
C GLU A 175 1.35 20.88 -7.43
N GLY A 176 1.60 20.77 -8.73
CA GLY A 176 1.83 21.90 -9.62
C GLY A 176 0.62 22.82 -9.74
N THR A 177 0.82 23.97 -10.34
CA THR A 177 -0.26 24.88 -10.75
C THR A 177 -0.77 24.49 -12.14
N MET A 178 -2.04 24.79 -12.43
CA MET A 178 -2.65 24.59 -13.75
C MET A 178 -3.02 25.95 -14.37
N ASP A 179 -2.03 26.82 -14.54
CA ASP A 179 -2.24 28.19 -14.99
C ASP A 179 -2.57 28.29 -16.49
N LYS A 180 -2.31 27.24 -17.23
CA LYS A 180 -2.61 27.14 -18.67
C LYS A 180 -2.92 25.69 -19.08
N PRO A 181 -3.74 25.51 -20.11
CA PRO A 181 -4.00 24.19 -20.67
C PRO A 181 -2.71 23.53 -21.15
N MET A 182 -2.54 22.24 -20.82
CA MET A 182 -1.43 21.43 -21.28
C MET A 182 -1.96 20.07 -21.77
N VAL A 183 -1.36 19.56 -22.83
CA VAL A 183 -1.70 18.25 -23.41
C VAL A 183 -0.45 17.37 -23.34
N TYR A 184 -0.58 16.23 -22.70
CA TYR A 184 0.46 15.19 -22.65
C TYR A 184 0.00 14.04 -23.52
N VAL A 185 0.89 13.54 -24.37
CA VAL A 185 0.60 12.42 -25.28
C VAL A 185 1.67 11.35 -25.05
N VAL A 186 1.22 10.11 -24.95
CA VAL A 186 2.08 8.93 -24.97
C VAL A 186 1.69 8.11 -26.19
N ASP A 187 2.65 7.81 -27.04
CA ASP A 187 2.47 6.88 -28.16
C ASP A 187 2.39 5.45 -27.62
N TYR A 188 1.30 4.77 -27.98
CA TYR A 188 1.01 3.41 -27.55
C TYR A 188 0.26 2.66 -28.65
N ASP A 189 0.69 1.44 -28.97
CA ASP A 189 0.05 0.62 -30.01
C ASP A 189 -1.34 0.14 -29.56
N MET A 190 -2.36 0.91 -29.91
CA MET A 190 -3.76 0.61 -29.59
C MET A 190 -4.69 1.16 -30.67
N LYS A 191 -5.86 0.52 -30.82
CA LYS A 191 -6.87 0.92 -31.82
C LYS A 191 -7.75 2.10 -31.35
N GLN A 192 -7.81 2.34 -30.06
CA GLN A 192 -8.64 3.38 -29.44
C GLN A 192 -7.75 4.34 -28.65
N ALA A 193 -8.06 5.63 -28.70
CA ALA A 193 -7.41 6.60 -27.82
C ALA A 193 -8.08 6.58 -26.43
N GLU A 194 -7.27 6.57 -25.38
CA GLU A 194 -7.74 6.82 -24.03
C GLU A 194 -7.37 8.25 -23.61
N VAL A 195 -8.34 8.98 -23.08
CA VAL A 195 -8.17 10.39 -22.71
C VAL A 195 -8.53 10.58 -21.25
N MET A 196 -7.65 11.26 -20.52
CA MET A 196 -7.89 11.70 -19.16
C MET A 196 -7.85 13.24 -19.11
N MET A 197 -8.91 13.85 -18.64
CA MET A 197 -8.94 15.29 -18.37
C MET A 197 -8.76 15.54 -16.87
N LEU A 198 -7.81 16.38 -16.52
CA LEU A 198 -7.52 16.76 -15.15
C LEU A 198 -7.74 18.27 -14.99
N SER A 199 -8.40 18.63 -13.90
CA SER A 199 -8.57 20.01 -13.48
C SER A 199 -8.27 20.12 -11.99
N LYS A 200 -7.53 21.14 -11.59
CA LYS A 200 -7.28 21.42 -10.18
C LYS A 200 -8.47 22.16 -9.60
N GLY A 201 -9.12 21.55 -8.62
CA GLY A 201 -10.22 22.16 -7.88
C GLY A 201 -9.74 22.98 -6.67
N SER A 202 -10.69 23.40 -5.84
CA SER A 202 -10.44 24.02 -4.55
C SER A 202 -9.77 23.03 -3.57
N LYS A 203 -9.23 23.55 -2.47
CA LYS A 203 -8.76 22.70 -1.36
C LYS A 203 -9.93 21.87 -0.82
N PHE A 204 -9.64 20.60 -0.47
CA PHE A 204 -10.63 19.70 0.11
C PHE A 204 -11.34 20.34 1.31
N ASN A 205 -12.67 20.26 1.30
CA ASN A 205 -13.54 20.74 2.38
C ASN A 205 -14.59 19.65 2.65
N GLU A 206 -14.56 19.10 3.84
CA GLU A 206 -15.46 18.00 4.25
C GLU A 206 -16.94 18.40 4.16
N ASN A 207 -17.28 19.67 4.42
CA ASN A 207 -18.64 20.17 4.34
C ASN A 207 -19.21 20.16 2.91
N GLU A 208 -18.36 20.14 1.91
CA GLU A 208 -18.74 20.08 0.49
C GLU A 208 -18.92 18.66 -0.03
N LEU A 209 -18.51 17.63 0.73
CA LEU A 209 -18.59 16.25 0.29
C LEU A 209 -19.96 15.79 -0.20
N PRO A 210 -21.09 16.13 0.46
CA PRO A 210 -22.41 15.73 -0.02
C PRO A 210 -22.73 16.34 -1.40
N ILE A 211 -22.38 17.61 -1.60
CA ILE A 211 -22.60 18.34 -2.87
C ILE A 211 -21.72 17.74 -3.96
N ILE A 212 -20.45 17.48 -3.67
CA ILE A 212 -19.50 16.88 -4.61
C ILE A 212 -19.96 15.49 -5.03
N LYS A 213 -20.41 14.64 -4.09
CA LYS A 213 -20.95 13.31 -4.40
C LYS A 213 -22.19 13.41 -5.29
N TYR A 214 -23.12 14.28 -4.94
CA TYR A 214 -24.33 14.49 -5.73
C TYR A 214 -24.03 14.98 -7.16
N HIS A 215 -23.11 15.95 -7.29
CA HIS A 215 -22.65 16.42 -8.59
C HIS A 215 -22.01 15.30 -9.41
N ASN A 216 -21.15 14.48 -8.81
CA ASN A 216 -20.48 13.39 -9.50
C ASN A 216 -21.47 12.34 -10.00
N GLU A 217 -22.46 11.97 -9.21
CA GLU A 217 -23.55 11.06 -9.64
C GLU A 217 -24.36 11.63 -10.77
N TYR A 218 -24.75 12.89 -10.68
CA TYR A 218 -25.53 13.56 -11.72
C TYR A 218 -24.75 13.74 -13.02
N PHE A 219 -23.47 14.13 -12.91
CA PHE A 219 -22.65 14.44 -14.07
C PHE A 219 -22.06 13.21 -14.76
N GLY A 220 -21.49 12.25 -14.02
CA GLY A 220 -20.73 11.13 -14.59
C GLY A 220 -20.88 9.77 -13.88
N GLY A 221 -21.69 9.68 -12.82
CA GLY A 221 -21.69 8.53 -11.91
C GLY A 221 -22.51 7.33 -12.33
N GLY A 222 -23.24 7.35 -13.41
CA GLY A 222 -24.08 6.21 -13.79
C GLY A 222 -24.73 6.34 -15.16
N MET A 223 -25.54 5.35 -15.55
CA MET A 223 -26.21 5.31 -16.86
C MET A 223 -27.17 6.48 -17.08
N SER A 224 -27.67 7.10 -16.02
CA SER A 224 -28.55 8.28 -16.09
C SER A 224 -27.79 9.60 -16.07
N SER A 225 -26.46 9.58 -15.96
CA SER A 225 -25.63 10.78 -15.90
C SER A 225 -25.58 11.51 -17.24
N ILE A 226 -25.34 12.82 -17.19
CA ILE A 226 -25.24 13.67 -18.40
C ILE A 226 -24.17 13.13 -19.36
N VAL A 227 -22.98 12.81 -18.82
CA VAL A 227 -21.86 12.31 -19.65
C VAL A 227 -22.23 10.99 -20.33
N PHE A 228 -22.86 10.05 -19.62
CA PHE A 228 -23.24 8.77 -20.19
C PHE A 228 -24.28 8.96 -21.30
N GLN A 229 -25.32 9.74 -21.07
CA GLN A 229 -26.37 9.99 -22.02
C GLN A 229 -25.88 10.72 -23.30
N GLU A 230 -25.04 11.75 -23.13
CA GLU A 230 -24.51 12.55 -24.22
C GLU A 230 -23.39 11.84 -24.99
N MET A 231 -22.45 11.21 -24.30
CA MET A 231 -21.26 10.64 -24.94
C MET A 231 -21.55 9.24 -25.49
N ARG A 232 -22.11 8.36 -24.65
CA ARG A 232 -22.31 6.96 -25.02
C ARG A 232 -23.60 6.72 -25.79
N GLU A 233 -24.75 7.19 -25.30
CA GLU A 233 -26.02 6.90 -25.90
C GLU A 233 -26.28 7.77 -27.13
N SER A 234 -25.99 9.06 -27.08
CA SER A 234 -26.27 9.99 -28.17
C SER A 234 -25.20 9.98 -29.26
N LYS A 235 -23.92 9.88 -28.90
CA LYS A 235 -22.79 10.00 -29.85
C LYS A 235 -22.04 8.69 -30.10
N ALA A 236 -22.37 7.62 -29.39
CA ALA A 236 -21.76 6.29 -29.51
C ALA A 236 -20.22 6.29 -29.34
N LEU A 237 -19.71 7.12 -28.42
CA LEU A 237 -18.28 7.28 -28.08
C LEU A 237 -17.90 6.42 -26.87
#